data_e502603a6372491870b0c125a186d9da
#
_entry.id   e502603a6372491870b0c125a186d9da
#
_cell.length_a   1.000
_cell.length_b   1.000
_cell.length_c   1.000
_cell.angle_alpha   90.00
_cell.angle_beta   90.00
_cell.angle_gamma   90.00
#
_symmetry.space_group_name_H-M   'P 1'
#
loop_
_entity.id
_entity.type
_entity.pdbx_description
1 polymer ?
#
loop_
_entity_poly.entity_id
_entity_poly.type
_entity_poly.pdbx_seq_one_letter_code
_entity_poly.pdbx_strand_id
1 'polypeptide(L)'
;MIVEGRYDSLRVDSVIDAPAIVTTEGFGIFRDTEKQALIRALAKKTPVVILTDPDGAGGVIRSKICGMIPPDRQIRLYVPRVEGMEKRKKAPSAEGVLGVEGTDRQTLRDLFSRLAEGCGTDAYGRGDGQGGERPSDAGAAAERPARKITAADLMADGLTGLPGSAEARDRLGAKFGLPPGMSAGAFRRALGILLTYEEYRTAVTGSGAADSGGDGETAAER
;
A
#
# COMPACT_ATOMS: atom_id res chain seq x y z
N MET A 1 3.25 1.67 4.02
CA MET A 1 4.62 1.92 3.50
C MET A 1 4.80 1.25 2.15
N ILE A 2 5.66 1.79 1.27
CA ILE A 2 6.02 1.18 -0.02
C ILE A 2 7.51 0.90 -0.02
N VAL A 3 7.90 -0.32 -0.41
CA VAL A 3 9.29 -0.77 -0.57
C VAL A 3 9.46 -1.48 -1.92
N GLU A 4 10.70 -1.74 -2.36
CA GLU A 4 10.95 -2.33 -3.67
C GLU A 4 10.60 -3.81 -3.74
N GLY A 5 11.09 -4.59 -2.81
CA GLY A 5 11.03 -6.03 -2.87
C GLY A 5 10.60 -6.71 -1.58
N ARG A 6 10.44 -8.03 -1.68
CA ARG A 6 10.06 -8.88 -0.55
C ARG A 6 11.07 -8.82 0.61
N TYR A 7 12.36 -8.78 0.31
CA TYR A 7 13.39 -8.79 1.35
C TYR A 7 13.48 -7.46 2.08
N ASP A 8 13.21 -6.35 1.39
CA ASP A 8 13.07 -5.03 2.02
C ASP A 8 11.87 -5.02 2.96
N SER A 9 10.73 -5.58 2.51
CA SER A 9 9.55 -5.75 3.36
C SER A 9 9.86 -6.53 4.63
N LEU A 10 10.54 -7.68 4.52
CA LEU A 10 10.95 -8.49 5.67
C LEU A 10 11.94 -7.75 6.57
N ARG A 11 12.85 -6.96 6.01
CA ARG A 11 13.80 -6.15 6.77
C ARG A 11 13.07 -5.07 7.58
N VAL A 12 12.17 -4.33 6.96
CA VAL A 12 11.35 -3.30 7.61
C VAL A 12 10.47 -3.92 8.72
N ASP A 13 9.78 -5.00 8.42
CA ASP A 13 8.90 -5.72 9.34
C ASP A 13 9.66 -6.25 10.58
N SER A 14 10.95 -6.54 10.42
CA SER A 14 11.82 -6.95 11.53
C SER A 14 12.23 -5.80 12.48
N VAL A 15 11.88 -4.56 12.17
CA VAL A 15 12.31 -3.36 12.87
C VAL A 15 11.14 -2.57 13.43
N ILE A 16 10.06 -2.47 12.66
CA ILE A 16 8.83 -1.77 13.05
C ILE A 16 7.60 -2.64 12.77
N ASP A 17 6.59 -2.49 13.57
CA ASP A 17 5.26 -3.07 13.30
C ASP A 17 4.50 -2.13 12.34
N ALA A 18 4.71 -2.32 11.05
CA ALA A 18 4.06 -1.51 10.02
C ALA A 18 2.68 -2.08 9.69
N PRO A 19 1.59 -1.27 9.73
CA PRO A 19 0.23 -1.74 9.49
C PRO A 19 0.03 -2.31 8.08
N ALA A 20 0.77 -1.80 7.09
CA ALA A 20 0.75 -2.29 5.72
C ALA A 20 2.06 -1.98 4.99
N ILE A 21 2.65 -2.99 4.35
CA ILE A 21 3.80 -2.84 3.46
C ILE A 21 3.40 -3.31 2.07
N VAL A 22 3.56 -2.45 1.08
CA VAL A 22 3.32 -2.74 -0.34
C VAL A 22 4.67 -2.84 -1.04
N THR A 23 4.93 -3.97 -1.71
CA THR A 23 6.14 -4.15 -2.52
C THR A 23 5.88 -3.78 -3.97
N THR A 24 6.83 -3.12 -4.63
CA THR A 24 6.70 -2.75 -6.05
C THR A 24 7.09 -3.87 -6.99
N GLU A 25 7.78 -4.89 -6.50
CA GLU A 25 8.46 -5.93 -7.30
C GLU A 25 9.43 -5.28 -8.31
N GLY A 26 10.21 -4.32 -7.84
CA GLY A 26 11.15 -3.57 -8.66
C GLY A 26 10.43 -2.82 -9.78
N PHE A 27 10.92 -2.97 -11.01
CA PHE A 27 10.31 -2.36 -12.21
C PHE A 27 8.92 -2.91 -12.58
N GLY A 28 8.43 -3.96 -11.89
CA GLY A 28 7.06 -4.48 -12.06
C GLY A 28 5.99 -3.41 -11.89
N ILE A 29 6.23 -2.43 -11.01
CA ILE A 29 5.32 -1.32 -10.75
C ILE A 29 4.95 -0.49 -12.01
N PHE A 30 5.78 -0.49 -13.04
CA PHE A 30 5.51 0.26 -14.27
C PHE A 30 4.38 -0.35 -15.10
N ARG A 31 4.11 -1.64 -14.95
CA ARG A 31 3.10 -2.40 -15.71
C ARG A 31 1.94 -2.88 -14.84
N ASP A 32 2.10 -2.95 -13.52
CA ASP A 32 1.10 -3.44 -12.58
C ASP A 32 0.07 -2.34 -12.28
N THR A 33 -0.97 -2.25 -13.11
CA THR A 33 -2.03 -1.25 -12.98
C THR A 33 -2.87 -1.43 -11.70
N GLU A 34 -3.05 -2.67 -11.24
CA GLU A 34 -3.77 -2.98 -9.99
C GLU A 34 -3.00 -2.42 -8.79
N LYS A 35 -1.69 -2.65 -8.74
CA LYS A 35 -0.82 -2.14 -7.68
C LYS A 35 -0.73 -0.62 -7.71
N GLN A 36 -0.64 -0.01 -8.90
CA GLN A 36 -0.68 1.45 -9.05
C GLN A 36 -1.99 2.03 -8.50
N ALA A 37 -3.13 1.41 -8.81
CA ALA A 37 -4.42 1.86 -8.30
C ALA A 37 -4.53 1.70 -6.78
N LEU A 38 -4.02 0.59 -6.22
CA LEU A 38 -3.93 0.38 -4.77
C LEU A 38 -3.11 1.48 -4.09
N ILE A 39 -1.95 1.83 -4.64
CA ILE A 39 -1.09 2.90 -4.11
C ILE A 39 -1.83 4.24 -4.12
N ARG A 40 -2.51 4.59 -5.21
CA ARG A 40 -3.31 5.82 -5.30
C ARG A 40 -4.46 5.84 -4.29
N ALA A 41 -5.16 4.72 -4.14
CA ALA A 41 -6.26 4.60 -3.18
C ALA A 41 -5.76 4.73 -1.73
N LEU A 42 -4.62 4.11 -1.41
CA LEU A 42 -3.98 4.25 -0.11
C LEU A 42 -3.58 5.70 0.18
N ALA A 43 -2.98 6.39 -0.79
CA ALA A 43 -2.56 7.79 -0.65
C ALA A 43 -3.74 8.77 -0.43
N LYS A 44 -4.95 8.44 -0.89
CA LYS A 44 -6.15 9.22 -0.59
C LYS A 44 -6.55 9.12 0.89
N LYS A 45 -6.27 7.99 1.54
CA LYS A 45 -6.65 7.75 2.94
C LYS A 45 -5.60 8.25 3.94
N THR A 46 -4.31 8.06 3.63
CA THR A 46 -3.21 8.33 4.56
C THR A 46 -1.93 8.72 3.81
N PRO A 47 -1.05 9.52 4.44
CA PRO A 47 0.30 9.72 3.92
C PRO A 47 1.03 8.39 3.71
N VAL A 48 1.81 8.30 2.65
CA VAL A 48 2.49 7.08 2.22
C VAL A 48 4.00 7.24 2.36
N VAL A 49 4.59 6.40 3.19
CA VAL A 49 6.05 6.32 3.34
C VAL A 49 6.62 5.55 2.15
N ILE A 50 7.58 6.13 1.45
CA ILE A 50 8.27 5.56 0.28
C ILE A 50 9.72 5.33 0.67
N LEU A 51 10.14 4.07 0.69
CA LEU A 51 11.49 3.63 1.02
C LEU A 51 12.00 2.69 -0.08
N THR A 52 12.95 3.17 -0.89
CA THR A 52 13.56 2.42 -1.98
C THR A 52 15.07 2.37 -1.80
N ASP A 53 15.74 1.51 -2.53
CA ASP A 53 17.19 1.38 -2.50
C ASP A 53 17.89 2.70 -2.86
N PRO A 54 19.10 2.94 -2.34
CA PRO A 54 19.84 4.19 -2.57
C PRO A 54 20.63 4.19 -3.89
N ASP A 55 20.25 3.36 -4.85
CA ASP A 55 20.85 3.27 -6.17
C ASP A 55 19.98 3.92 -7.26
N GLY A 56 20.49 3.95 -8.50
CA GLY A 56 19.79 4.54 -9.63
C GLY A 56 18.47 3.84 -9.97
N ALA A 57 18.40 2.52 -9.81
CA ALA A 57 17.17 1.76 -10.05
C ALA A 57 16.10 2.15 -9.03
N GLY A 58 16.45 2.21 -7.74
CA GLY A 58 15.56 2.68 -6.68
C GLY A 58 15.10 4.12 -6.89
N GLY A 59 15.98 4.99 -7.40
CA GLY A 59 15.64 6.36 -7.78
C GLY A 59 14.56 6.44 -8.86
N VAL A 60 14.64 5.59 -9.90
CA VAL A 60 13.64 5.51 -10.97
C VAL A 60 12.30 4.99 -10.45
N ILE A 61 12.32 3.93 -9.63
CA ILE A 61 11.12 3.37 -9.01
C ILE A 61 10.45 4.40 -8.10
N ARG A 62 11.23 5.09 -7.26
CA ARG A 62 10.75 6.18 -6.39
C ARG A 62 10.07 7.28 -7.20
N SER A 63 10.71 7.74 -8.27
CA SER A 63 10.16 8.77 -9.14
C SER A 63 8.80 8.35 -9.73
N LYS A 64 8.66 7.08 -10.14
CA LYS A 64 7.39 6.53 -10.61
C LYS A 64 6.32 6.55 -9.53
N ILE A 65 6.64 6.13 -8.30
CA ILE A 65 5.71 6.13 -7.16
C ILE A 65 5.31 7.56 -6.82
N CYS A 66 6.28 8.47 -6.70
CA CYS A 66 6.03 9.89 -6.40
C CYS A 66 5.12 10.55 -7.45
N GLY A 67 5.26 10.20 -8.73
CA GLY A 67 4.37 10.70 -9.79
C GLY A 67 2.93 10.20 -9.71
N MET A 68 2.64 9.20 -8.87
CA MET A 68 1.29 8.65 -8.68
C MET A 68 0.58 9.18 -7.43
N ILE A 69 1.31 9.82 -6.53
CA ILE A 69 0.84 10.24 -5.20
C ILE A 69 0.92 11.77 -5.11
N PRO A 70 -0.09 12.46 -4.59
CA PRO A 70 -0.01 13.90 -4.32
C PRO A 70 1.20 14.24 -3.43
N PRO A 71 1.92 15.34 -3.66
CA PRO A 71 3.14 15.69 -2.91
C PRO A 71 2.95 15.79 -1.39
N ASP A 72 1.82 16.30 -0.95
CA ASP A 72 1.43 16.43 0.46
C ASP A 72 1.12 15.08 1.15
N ARG A 73 1.04 14.01 0.36
CA ARG A 73 0.80 12.64 0.82
C ARG A 73 2.04 11.76 0.74
N GLN A 74 3.18 12.31 0.36
CA GLN A 74 4.44 11.58 0.23
C GLN A 74 5.35 11.82 1.44
N ILE A 75 5.81 10.74 2.06
CA ILE A 75 6.89 10.76 3.03
C ILE A 75 8.04 9.95 2.43
N ARG A 76 9.10 10.64 2.03
CA ARG A 76 10.25 10.02 1.37
C ARG A 76 11.30 9.69 2.42
N LEU A 77 11.59 8.40 2.60
CA LEU A 77 12.68 7.92 3.43
C LEU A 77 13.86 7.48 2.56
N TYR A 78 15.06 7.71 3.08
CA TYR A 78 16.30 7.33 2.41
C TYR A 78 17.19 6.58 3.39
N VAL A 79 17.62 5.37 3.00
CA VAL A 79 18.70 4.69 3.72
C VAL A 79 20.04 5.31 3.33
N PRO A 80 21.04 5.29 4.22
CA PRO A 80 22.38 5.75 3.92
C PRO A 80 22.97 4.94 2.74
N ARG A 81 23.70 5.63 1.89
CA ARG A 81 24.46 5.00 0.81
C ARG A 81 25.73 4.38 1.40
N VAL A 82 25.74 3.09 1.60
CA VAL A 82 26.85 2.31 2.14
C VAL A 82 27.34 1.33 1.09
N GLU A 83 28.64 1.33 0.80
CA GLU A 83 29.25 0.35 -0.09
C GLU A 83 29.17 -1.04 0.52
N GLY A 84 28.84 -2.03 -0.32
CA GLY A 84 28.70 -3.40 0.13
C GLY A 84 27.83 -4.26 -0.80
N MET A 85 27.68 -5.51 -0.37
CA MET A 85 26.84 -6.49 -1.05
C MET A 85 25.98 -7.20 -0.01
N GLU A 86 24.71 -7.36 -0.30
CA GLU A 86 23.81 -8.13 0.55
C GLU A 86 24.23 -9.59 0.59
N LYS A 87 24.22 -10.18 1.77
CA LYS A 87 24.69 -11.57 2.03
C LYS A 87 24.04 -12.62 1.12
N ARG A 88 22.84 -12.34 0.63
CA ARG A 88 22.07 -13.24 -0.24
C ARG A 88 22.48 -13.15 -1.71
N LYS A 89 22.95 -11.99 -2.16
CA LYS A 89 23.31 -11.73 -3.56
C LYS A 89 24.65 -12.38 -3.91
N LYS A 90 24.78 -12.88 -5.14
CA LYS A 90 26.02 -13.44 -5.67
C LYS A 90 26.94 -12.36 -6.29
N ALA A 91 26.39 -11.18 -6.54
CA ALA A 91 27.11 -10.02 -7.07
C ALA A 91 26.54 -8.75 -6.44
N PRO A 92 27.34 -7.70 -6.27
CA PRO A 92 26.85 -6.41 -5.78
C PRO A 92 25.83 -5.81 -6.75
N SER A 93 25.09 -4.77 -6.30
CA SER A 93 24.29 -3.93 -7.18
C SER A 93 25.19 -3.25 -8.23
N ALA A 94 24.62 -2.74 -9.31
CA ALA A 94 25.40 -2.06 -10.36
C ALA A 94 26.27 -0.91 -9.82
N GLU A 95 25.87 -0.31 -8.71
CA GLU A 95 26.58 0.77 -8.04
C GLU A 95 27.36 0.33 -6.79
N GLY A 96 27.40 -0.98 -6.47
CA GLY A 96 28.13 -1.54 -5.35
C GLY A 96 27.63 -1.08 -3.97
N VAL A 97 26.37 -0.65 -3.85
CA VAL A 97 25.81 -0.16 -2.60
C VAL A 97 24.78 -1.14 -2.01
N LEU A 98 24.69 -1.12 -0.68
CA LEU A 98 23.67 -1.88 0.05
C LEU A 98 22.29 -1.24 -0.14
N GLY A 99 21.29 -2.07 -0.44
CA GLY A 99 19.90 -1.68 -0.43
C GLY A 99 19.28 -1.69 0.98
N VAL A 100 17.97 -1.52 1.03
CA VAL A 100 17.18 -1.58 2.29
C VAL A 100 17.36 -2.93 2.98
N GLU A 101 17.36 -4.03 2.23
CA GLU A 101 17.62 -5.40 2.73
C GLU A 101 18.96 -5.48 3.50
N GLY A 102 20.01 -4.86 2.96
CA GLY A 102 21.38 -4.89 3.50
C GLY A 102 21.62 -3.90 4.64
N THR A 103 20.77 -2.90 4.81
CA THR A 103 20.90 -1.90 5.86
C THR A 103 20.73 -2.55 7.24
N ASP A 104 21.60 -2.18 8.20
CA ASP A 104 21.51 -2.72 9.54
C ASP A 104 20.23 -2.28 10.27
N ARG A 105 19.80 -3.08 11.27
CA ARG A 105 18.54 -2.85 11.96
C ARG A 105 18.54 -1.58 12.79
N GLN A 106 19.68 -1.19 13.36
CA GLN A 106 19.75 0.01 14.20
C GLN A 106 19.59 1.26 13.34
N THR A 107 20.29 1.32 12.21
CA THR A 107 20.13 2.41 11.23
C THR A 107 18.67 2.58 10.78
N LEU A 108 17.96 1.48 10.53
CA LEU A 108 16.55 1.56 10.18
C LEU A 108 15.68 2.02 11.37
N ARG A 109 15.94 1.54 12.60
CA ARG A 109 15.23 2.04 13.79
C ARG A 109 15.41 3.54 13.98
N ASP A 110 16.64 4.02 13.86
CA ASP A 110 16.94 5.45 14.01
C ASP A 110 16.23 6.27 12.93
N LEU A 111 16.16 5.75 11.70
CA LEU A 111 15.44 6.37 10.59
C LEU A 111 13.93 6.49 10.89
N PHE A 112 13.31 5.42 11.38
CA PHE A 112 11.89 5.43 11.72
C PHE A 112 11.57 6.22 12.99
N SER A 113 12.46 6.23 13.99
CA SER A 113 12.31 7.06 15.17
C SER A 113 12.31 8.56 14.82
N ARG A 114 13.22 9.01 13.98
CA ARG A 114 13.22 10.38 13.46
C ARG A 114 11.95 10.73 12.69
N LEU A 115 11.42 9.79 11.92
CA LEU A 115 10.14 9.97 11.24
C LEU A 115 9.01 10.17 12.26
N ALA A 116 8.95 9.34 13.31
CA ALA A 116 7.94 9.42 14.36
C ALA A 116 8.02 10.73 15.16
N GLU A 117 9.24 11.22 15.43
CA GLU A 117 9.49 12.48 16.12
C GLU A 117 9.19 13.73 15.27
N GLY A 118 8.77 13.53 14.03
CA GLY A 118 8.46 14.62 13.14
C GLY A 118 9.68 15.35 12.55
N CYS A 119 10.90 14.87 12.79
CA CYS A 119 12.06 15.35 12.08
C CYS A 119 11.98 14.96 10.61
N GLY A 120 11.83 15.94 9.73
CA GLY A 120 11.78 15.72 8.28
C GLY A 120 12.98 14.91 7.82
N THR A 121 12.72 13.93 6.99
CA THR A 121 13.70 12.95 6.51
C THR A 121 14.58 13.47 5.38
N ASP A 122 14.59 14.77 5.12
CA ASP A 122 15.41 15.43 4.10
C ASP A 122 16.91 15.44 4.44
N ALA A 123 17.31 14.79 5.56
CA ALA A 123 18.69 14.78 6.04
C ALA A 123 19.66 13.94 5.17
N TYR A 124 19.16 13.09 4.26
CA TYR A 124 20.00 12.25 3.40
C TYR A 124 19.60 12.30 1.92
N GLY A 125 19.60 13.46 1.34
CA GLY A 125 19.38 13.60 -0.09
C GLY A 125 18.91 14.99 -0.45
N ARG A 126 19.78 15.81 -1.01
CA ARG A 126 19.39 17.05 -1.68
C ARG A 126 18.46 16.71 -2.83
N GLY A 127 17.20 17.05 -2.70
CA GLY A 127 16.25 17.12 -3.76
C GLY A 127 15.32 18.26 -3.44
N ASP A 128 15.46 19.35 -4.19
CA ASP A 128 14.76 20.62 -4.04
C ASP A 128 13.24 20.45 -3.96
N GLY A 129 12.60 21.14 -3.02
CA GLY A 129 11.14 21.26 -3.04
C GLY A 129 10.52 21.59 -1.68
N GLN A 130 10.41 22.87 -1.41
CA GLN A 130 9.49 23.64 -0.57
C GLN A 130 8.70 22.93 0.55
N GLY A 131 8.90 23.46 1.77
CA GLY A 131 8.18 23.11 2.97
C GLY A 131 6.67 23.37 2.88
N GLY A 132 5.91 22.39 3.28
CA GLY A 132 4.50 22.51 3.59
C GLY A 132 4.29 22.08 5.03
N GLU A 133 3.60 22.91 5.81
CA GLU A 133 3.24 22.69 7.20
C GLU A 133 2.45 21.38 7.39
N ARG A 134 2.75 20.66 8.48
CA ARG A 134 2.09 19.40 8.85
C ARG A 134 0.77 19.66 9.54
N PRO A 135 -0.25 18.83 9.29
CA PRO A 135 -1.32 18.66 10.25
C PRO A 135 -0.83 17.77 11.40
N SER A 136 -0.79 18.33 12.60
CA SER A 136 -0.69 17.59 13.85
C SER A 136 -2.07 16.97 14.11
N ASP A 137 -2.11 15.66 14.23
CA ASP A 137 -2.95 14.86 15.11
C ASP A 137 -3.14 13.46 14.54
N ALA A 138 -2.42 12.50 15.07
CA ALA A 138 -2.81 11.09 15.07
C ALA A 138 -2.35 10.49 16.41
N GLY A 139 -3.27 10.48 17.36
CA GLY A 139 -3.10 9.83 18.64
C GLY A 139 -2.88 8.32 18.47
N ALA A 140 -1.83 7.83 19.11
CA ALA A 140 -1.54 6.41 19.23
C ALA A 140 -2.56 5.76 20.18
N ALA A 141 -3.44 4.91 19.63
CA ALA A 141 -4.17 3.91 20.38
C ALA A 141 -3.54 2.55 20.06
N ALA A 142 -2.99 1.91 21.08
CA ALA A 142 -2.54 0.53 21.02
C ALA A 142 -3.77 -0.38 20.85
N GLU A 143 -4.02 -0.85 19.63
CA GLU A 143 -5.14 -1.73 19.31
C GLU A 143 -4.67 -3.18 19.16
N ARG A 144 -5.52 -4.10 19.68
CA ARG A 144 -5.45 -5.56 19.51
C ARG A 144 -5.24 -5.93 18.03
N PRO A 145 -4.64 -7.10 17.71
CA PRO A 145 -4.43 -7.50 16.33
C PRO A 145 -5.76 -7.49 15.59
N ALA A 146 -5.93 -6.55 14.68
CA ALA A 146 -7.14 -6.36 13.91
C ALA A 146 -7.42 -7.63 13.09
N ARG A 147 -8.66 -8.12 13.11
CA ARG A 147 -9.08 -9.28 12.32
C ARG A 147 -8.81 -8.99 10.85
N LYS A 148 -8.07 -9.91 10.19
CA LYS A 148 -7.76 -9.79 8.76
C LYS A 148 -8.93 -10.27 7.91
N ILE A 149 -9.15 -9.61 6.77
CA ILE A 149 -10.10 -10.05 5.74
C ILE A 149 -9.57 -11.33 5.10
N THR A 150 -10.32 -12.42 5.20
CA THR A 150 -9.94 -13.75 4.71
C THR A 150 -10.59 -14.10 3.38
N ALA A 151 -10.14 -15.18 2.74
CA ALA A 151 -10.80 -15.72 1.54
C ALA A 151 -12.22 -16.24 1.85
N ALA A 152 -12.42 -16.77 3.06
CA ALA A 152 -13.73 -17.23 3.52
C ALA A 152 -14.71 -16.05 3.68
N ASP A 153 -14.26 -14.89 4.15
CA ASP A 153 -15.10 -13.70 4.23
C ASP A 153 -15.57 -13.28 2.82
N LEU A 154 -14.66 -13.25 1.82
CA LEU A 154 -15.03 -12.92 0.44
C LEU A 154 -16.02 -13.93 -0.14
N MET A 155 -15.90 -15.20 0.20
CA MET A 155 -16.81 -16.24 -0.26
C MET A 155 -18.20 -16.09 0.37
N ALA A 156 -18.25 -15.86 1.68
CA ALA A 156 -19.49 -15.63 2.40
C ALA A 156 -20.26 -14.38 1.90
N ASP A 157 -19.51 -13.36 1.46
CA ASP A 157 -20.09 -12.12 0.97
C ASP A 157 -20.32 -12.10 -0.56
N GLY A 158 -20.21 -13.26 -1.24
CA GLY A 158 -20.48 -13.39 -2.67
C GLY A 158 -19.45 -12.74 -3.59
N LEU A 159 -18.29 -12.36 -3.03
CA LEU A 159 -17.21 -11.69 -3.77
C LEU A 159 -16.24 -12.68 -4.43
N THR A 160 -16.46 -14.00 -4.27
CA THR A 160 -15.73 -15.07 -4.96
C THR A 160 -16.53 -16.35 -4.97
N GLY A 161 -16.25 -17.23 -5.94
CA GLY A 161 -16.82 -18.58 -6.00
C GLY A 161 -18.24 -18.68 -6.53
N LEU A 162 -18.92 -17.59 -6.86
CA LEU A 162 -20.29 -17.56 -7.38
C LEU A 162 -20.35 -16.83 -8.73
N PRO A 163 -21.35 -17.14 -9.59
CA PRO A 163 -21.66 -16.31 -10.75
C PRO A 163 -21.92 -14.86 -10.32
N GLY A 164 -21.42 -13.90 -11.07
CA GLY A 164 -21.53 -12.46 -10.73
C GLY A 164 -20.54 -11.94 -9.67
N SER A 165 -19.67 -12.81 -9.12
CA SER A 165 -18.68 -12.39 -8.12
C SER A 165 -17.66 -11.38 -8.66
N ALA A 166 -17.36 -11.40 -9.95
CA ALA A 166 -16.45 -10.45 -10.58
C ALA A 166 -17.07 -9.06 -10.58
N GLU A 167 -18.29 -8.94 -11.03
CA GLU A 167 -19.07 -7.70 -11.05
C GLU A 167 -19.30 -7.16 -9.64
N ALA A 168 -19.55 -8.04 -8.67
CA ALA A 168 -19.67 -7.65 -7.26
C ALA A 168 -18.38 -7.06 -6.72
N ARG A 169 -17.22 -7.65 -7.05
CA ARG A 169 -15.90 -7.07 -6.71
C ARG A 169 -15.69 -5.72 -7.37
N ASP A 170 -16.05 -5.59 -8.64
CA ASP A 170 -15.88 -4.34 -9.38
C ASP A 170 -16.73 -3.22 -8.80
N ARG A 171 -18.00 -3.49 -8.45
CA ARG A 171 -18.87 -2.52 -7.76
C ARG A 171 -18.31 -2.11 -6.41
N LEU A 172 -17.89 -3.08 -5.59
CA LEU A 172 -17.32 -2.77 -4.28
C LEU A 172 -15.98 -2.04 -4.40
N GLY A 173 -15.12 -2.49 -5.31
CA GLY A 173 -13.79 -1.90 -5.56
C GLY A 173 -13.85 -0.46 -6.04
N ALA A 174 -14.84 -0.13 -6.87
CA ALA A 174 -15.04 1.23 -7.36
C ALA A 174 -15.22 2.26 -6.24
N LYS A 175 -15.85 1.88 -5.11
CA LYS A 175 -15.98 2.75 -3.93
C LYS A 175 -14.63 3.15 -3.33
N PHE A 176 -13.60 2.34 -3.54
CA PHE A 176 -12.25 2.54 -3.01
C PHE A 176 -11.23 2.90 -4.09
N GLY A 177 -11.69 3.17 -5.31
CA GLY A 177 -10.83 3.53 -6.44
C GLY A 177 -9.96 2.38 -6.96
N LEU A 178 -10.38 1.13 -6.72
CA LEU A 178 -9.74 -0.05 -7.29
C LEU A 178 -10.21 -0.28 -8.73
N PRO A 179 -9.33 -0.78 -9.62
CA PRO A 179 -9.69 -1.05 -11.01
C PRO A 179 -10.64 -2.25 -11.10
N PRO A 180 -11.49 -2.30 -12.13
CA PRO A 180 -12.29 -3.48 -12.44
C PRO A 180 -11.42 -4.65 -12.89
N GLY A 181 -11.97 -5.85 -12.83
CA GLY A 181 -11.31 -7.07 -13.32
C GLY A 181 -10.22 -7.63 -12.40
N MET A 182 -10.10 -7.15 -11.17
CA MET A 182 -9.13 -7.69 -10.20
C MET A 182 -9.43 -9.15 -9.87
N SER A 183 -8.38 -9.99 -9.81
CA SER A 183 -8.51 -11.33 -9.26
C SER A 183 -8.96 -11.30 -7.79
N ALA A 184 -9.71 -12.32 -7.33
CA ALA A 184 -10.18 -12.39 -5.95
C ALA A 184 -9.04 -12.28 -4.92
N GLY A 185 -7.86 -12.86 -5.23
CA GLY A 185 -6.68 -12.78 -4.37
C GLY A 185 -6.07 -11.37 -4.31
N ALA A 186 -5.97 -10.68 -5.46
CA ALA A 186 -5.48 -9.31 -5.53
C ALA A 186 -6.46 -8.35 -4.83
N PHE A 187 -7.75 -8.52 -5.08
CA PHE A 187 -8.81 -7.74 -4.45
C PHE A 187 -8.82 -7.87 -2.92
N ARG A 188 -8.73 -9.11 -2.40
CA ARG A 188 -8.64 -9.36 -0.95
C ARG A 188 -7.44 -8.66 -0.32
N ARG A 189 -6.25 -8.75 -0.95
CA ARG A 189 -5.04 -8.06 -0.46
C ARG A 189 -5.24 -6.56 -0.44
N ALA A 190 -5.81 -5.99 -1.51
CA ALA A 190 -6.08 -4.57 -1.60
C ALA A 190 -7.04 -4.09 -0.50
N LEU A 191 -8.14 -4.82 -0.29
CA LEU A 191 -9.07 -4.50 0.80
C LEU A 191 -8.40 -4.59 2.17
N GLY A 192 -7.58 -5.62 2.43
CA GLY A 192 -6.87 -5.78 3.69
C GLY A 192 -5.83 -4.70 3.99
N ILE A 193 -5.39 -3.95 2.97
CA ILE A 193 -4.51 -2.79 3.11
C ILE A 193 -5.31 -1.50 3.30
N LEU A 194 -6.43 -1.38 2.60
CA LEU A 194 -7.23 -0.15 2.56
C LEU A 194 -8.24 -0.03 3.70
N LEU A 195 -8.69 -1.16 4.26
CA LEU A 195 -9.81 -1.24 5.19
C LEU A 195 -9.45 -2.05 6.43
N THR A 196 -9.95 -1.61 7.56
CA THR A 196 -10.12 -2.48 8.73
C THR A 196 -11.22 -3.51 8.45
N TYR A 197 -11.31 -4.57 9.25
CA TYR A 197 -12.37 -5.57 9.11
C TYR A 197 -13.78 -4.94 9.27
N GLU A 198 -13.95 -4.00 10.19
CA GLU A 198 -15.22 -3.32 10.44
C GLU A 198 -15.64 -2.42 9.25
N GLU A 199 -14.69 -1.67 8.67
CA GLU A 199 -14.95 -0.89 7.45
C GLU A 199 -15.33 -1.78 6.28
N TYR A 200 -14.68 -2.94 6.14
CA TYR A 200 -15.04 -3.94 5.13
C TYR A 200 -16.48 -4.44 5.34
N ARG A 201 -16.85 -4.83 6.55
CA ARG A 201 -18.22 -5.29 6.86
C ARG A 201 -19.25 -4.22 6.52
N THR A 202 -19.00 -2.97 6.91
CA THR A 202 -19.87 -1.83 6.62
C THR A 202 -20.03 -1.62 5.10
N ALA A 203 -18.92 -1.72 4.36
CA ALA A 203 -18.93 -1.52 2.91
C ALA A 203 -19.71 -2.61 2.17
N VAL A 204 -19.63 -3.86 2.63
CA VAL A 204 -20.34 -5.00 2.04
C VAL A 204 -21.84 -4.92 2.33
N THR A 205 -22.23 -4.67 3.59
CA THR A 205 -23.65 -4.57 3.97
C THR A 205 -24.33 -3.39 3.30
N GLY A 206 -23.65 -2.26 3.16
CA GLY A 206 -24.16 -1.08 2.42
C GLY A 206 -24.22 -1.28 0.90
N SER A 207 -23.64 -2.33 0.35
CA SER A 207 -23.76 -2.70 -1.08
C SER A 207 -24.95 -3.61 -1.37
N GLY A 208 -25.43 -4.38 -0.39
CA GLY A 208 -26.55 -5.29 -0.54
C GLY A 208 -27.93 -4.64 -0.51
N ALA A 209 -28.03 -3.40 -0.03
CA ALA A 209 -29.30 -2.71 0.10
C ALA A 209 -29.82 -2.05 -1.20
N ALA A 210 -29.02 -2.07 -2.29
CA ALA A 210 -29.40 -1.39 -3.54
C ALA A 210 -30.01 -2.34 -4.60
N ASP A 211 -30.08 -3.65 -4.35
CA ASP A 211 -30.48 -4.63 -5.36
C ASP A 211 -31.83 -5.35 -5.06
N SER A 212 -32.61 -4.86 -4.08
CA SER A 212 -33.92 -5.42 -3.74
C SER A 212 -35.12 -4.53 -4.06
N GLY A 213 -34.99 -3.66 -5.06
CA GLY A 213 -36.05 -2.74 -5.44
C GLY A 213 -36.26 -2.66 -6.94
N GLY A 214 -36.81 -3.71 -7.57
CA GLY A 214 -37.14 -3.60 -8.98
C GLY A 214 -37.67 -4.88 -9.61
N ASP A 215 -38.75 -5.45 -9.07
CA ASP A 215 -39.61 -6.30 -9.84
C ASP A 215 -41.02 -6.31 -9.22
N GLY A 216 -41.95 -5.76 -9.92
CA GLY A 216 -43.34 -5.94 -9.63
C GLY A 216 -44.23 -4.77 -9.96
N GLU A 217 -44.61 -4.59 -11.21
CA GLU A 217 -46.01 -4.30 -11.49
C GLU A 217 -46.33 -4.61 -12.96
N THR A 218 -46.87 -5.76 -13.14
CA THR A 218 -47.92 -6.23 -14.03
C THR A 218 -48.66 -5.17 -14.80
N ALA A 219 -48.63 -5.30 -16.09
CA ALA A 219 -49.67 -4.79 -16.95
C ALA A 219 -50.72 -5.89 -17.14
N ALA A 220 -51.86 -5.74 -16.54
CA ALA A 220 -53.11 -6.37 -17.00
C ALA A 220 -54.01 -5.24 -17.49
N GLU A 221 -54.80 -5.57 -18.49
CA GLU A 221 -56.03 -4.96 -19.01
C GLU A 221 -55.92 -3.99 -20.20
N ARG A 222 -56.34 -4.49 -21.25
CA ARG A 222 -57.36 -4.39 -22.27
C ARG A 222 -56.86 -4.34 -23.69
#